data_18cfba5c4c48318cf21b6b3a7ac86a1a
#
_entry.id   18cfba5c4c48318cf21b6b3a7ac86a1a
#
_cell.length_a   1.000
_cell.length_b   1.000
_cell.length_c   1.000
_cell.angle_alpha   90.00
_cell.angle_beta   90.00
_cell.angle_gamma   90.00
#
_symmetry.space_group_name_H-M   'P 1'
#
loop_
_entity.id
_entity.type
_entity.pdbx_description
1 polymer ?
#
loop_
_entity_poly.entity_id
_entity_poly.type
_entity_poly.pdbx_seq_one_letter_code
_entity_poly.pdbx_strand_id
1 'polypeptide(L)'
;MSRPGFFYRWRGQWPLHALRLNLTTFLLLFAFTIVLQFASGAYHSEFGSYPDEPAHYVTSLMVREYLKTPDLLHPMRFAENYYSHYPKVAFGHWPPVFYVVQSAWMLLFSASRVSIRLEIAFTTALLAFSLYYEARRFFGVNAARVGAVLLICLPLVQSCTDQEMSETLLTLFCFLSGAFFARYIFSERWQDNMWFGIFLSLAVLTKGNGWLLCLIPPLALVFTRKLSLILRPSFWIAVAIVAVLCVPWQLMTMALASEGWTGGSGPSMHYTMTALGSFALIIANMTGWALFALVVLGILVQVLQPLFRGRPVTPFPAVMLAVILATWIFHSLVPAGVEDRKMVIAAPALVLFLIAGGLWLADGLPLRGKLWKWRRGLVAVVAGVVFAAETFAIPHDPQYGYVQAASFIHSHPEFRGAAILSSSNSIGEGLLVSEVAMLEPRPNVTIVRATKALARMNWDGSSYQSLVSSPKDVLTLLSRDRIQFVVIDGRPFDKEFPHNKLLLQTIDSNRSHFQLLATYSGDDRFATIRIFRFRP
;
A
#
# COMPACT_ATOMS: atom_id res chain seq x y z
N MET A 1 6.81 33.49 31.37
CA MET A 1 7.40 34.20 30.20
C MET A 1 6.77 33.61 28.95
N SER A 2 5.84 34.35 28.37
CA SER A 2 5.13 34.00 27.13
C SER A 2 6.05 34.23 25.92
N ARG A 3 6.47 33.17 25.26
CA ARG A 3 7.10 33.33 23.93
C ARG A 3 6.00 33.59 22.90
N PRO A 4 6.17 34.57 22.00
CA PRO A 4 5.17 34.91 20.99
C PRO A 4 5.01 33.78 19.99
N GLY A 5 3.78 33.56 19.53
CA GLY A 5 3.41 32.56 18.56
C GLY A 5 4.25 32.67 17.29
N PHE A 6 4.70 31.51 16.80
CA PHE A 6 5.34 31.38 15.52
C PHE A 6 4.34 31.75 14.42
N PHE A 7 4.45 32.98 13.89
CA PHE A 7 3.63 33.46 12.80
C PHE A 7 4.00 32.76 11.50
N TYR A 8 3.01 32.18 10.86
CA TYR A 8 3.02 31.69 9.49
C TYR A 8 3.37 32.83 8.53
N ARG A 9 4.59 32.91 8.04
CA ARG A 9 4.94 33.77 6.91
C ARG A 9 4.77 33.02 5.59
N TRP A 10 3.58 33.12 5.02
CA TRP A 10 3.27 32.68 3.66
C TRP A 10 3.50 33.84 2.67
N ARG A 11 4.74 34.22 2.41
CA ARG A 11 5.10 35.05 1.26
C ARG A 11 6.59 34.91 0.98
N GLY A 12 6.96 34.53 -0.25
CA GLY A 12 8.32 34.60 -0.72
C GLY A 12 8.52 33.76 -1.99
N GLN A 13 8.94 34.43 -3.05
CA GLN A 13 9.57 33.77 -4.19
C GLN A 13 10.69 32.90 -3.64
N TRP A 14 10.78 31.68 -4.11
CA TRP A 14 11.82 30.74 -3.68
C TRP A 14 13.16 31.21 -4.25
N PRO A 15 14.17 31.58 -3.45
CA PRO A 15 15.48 31.79 -3.97
C PRO A 15 16.02 30.49 -4.58
N LEU A 16 16.74 30.55 -5.69
CA LEU A 16 17.30 29.37 -6.39
C LEU A 16 18.04 28.41 -5.44
N HIS A 17 18.65 28.94 -4.39
CA HIS A 17 19.32 28.15 -3.36
C HIS A 17 18.33 27.27 -2.57
N ALA A 18 17.14 27.78 -2.22
CA ALA A 18 16.12 26.99 -1.52
C ALA A 18 15.52 25.90 -2.42
N LEU A 19 15.40 26.15 -3.71
CA LEU A 19 14.96 25.14 -4.69
C LEU A 19 16.02 24.03 -4.81
N ARG A 20 17.31 24.37 -4.94
CA ARG A 20 18.42 23.41 -4.98
C ARG A 20 18.45 22.54 -3.71
N LEU A 21 18.34 23.15 -2.53
CA LEU A 21 18.34 22.43 -1.26
C LEU A 21 17.17 21.45 -1.14
N ASN A 22 16.00 21.84 -1.62
CA ASN A 22 14.81 20.97 -1.63
C ASN A 22 14.99 19.79 -2.60
N LEU A 23 15.47 20.05 -3.81
CA LEU A 23 15.74 19.00 -4.80
C LEU A 23 16.81 18.03 -4.28
N THR A 24 17.91 18.52 -3.72
CA THR A 24 18.94 17.67 -3.11
C THR A 24 18.35 16.81 -1.98
N THR A 25 17.52 17.38 -1.11
CA THR A 25 16.88 16.62 -0.04
C THR A 25 15.98 15.51 -0.61
N PHE A 26 15.17 15.80 -1.63
CA PHE A 26 14.34 14.79 -2.30
C PHE A 26 15.18 13.68 -2.92
N LEU A 27 16.23 14.02 -3.68
CA LEU A 27 17.09 13.04 -4.33
C LEU A 27 17.83 12.13 -3.33
N LEU A 28 18.25 12.68 -2.18
CA LEU A 28 18.87 11.89 -1.11
C LEU A 28 17.86 10.94 -0.46
N LEU A 29 16.61 11.39 -0.22
CA LEU A 29 15.56 10.51 0.30
C LEU A 29 15.22 9.41 -0.69
N PHE A 30 15.14 9.71 -1.98
CA PHE A 30 14.88 8.73 -3.02
C PHE A 30 16.01 7.70 -3.13
N ALA A 31 17.28 8.17 -3.18
CA ALA A 31 18.43 7.27 -3.18
C ALA A 31 18.48 6.38 -1.92
N PHE A 32 18.15 6.94 -0.75
CA PHE A 32 18.09 6.18 0.50
C PHE A 32 17.01 5.10 0.47
N THR A 33 15.82 5.40 -0.06
CA THR A 33 14.75 4.41 -0.24
C THR A 33 15.18 3.27 -1.16
N ILE A 34 15.85 3.59 -2.28
CA ILE A 34 16.42 2.57 -3.18
C ILE A 34 17.42 1.67 -2.47
N VAL A 35 18.29 2.23 -1.63
CA VAL A 35 19.28 1.45 -0.85
C VAL A 35 18.58 0.47 0.09
N LEU A 36 17.50 0.88 0.75
CA LEU A 36 16.74 -0.03 1.64
C LEU A 36 16.04 -1.14 0.83
N GLN A 37 15.40 -0.83 -0.30
CA GLN A 37 14.82 -1.83 -1.20
C GLN A 37 15.87 -2.81 -1.75
N PHE A 38 17.08 -2.33 -2.00
CA PHE A 38 18.17 -3.21 -2.41
C PHE A 38 18.60 -4.15 -1.28
N ALA A 39 18.67 -3.62 -0.06
CA ALA A 39 19.03 -4.40 1.13
C ALA A 39 17.96 -5.44 1.51
N SER A 40 16.67 -5.17 1.24
CA SER A 40 15.56 -6.13 1.45
C SER A 40 15.51 -7.25 0.41
N GLY A 41 16.15 -7.07 -0.75
CA GLY A 41 16.07 -8.00 -1.88
C GLY A 41 14.90 -7.73 -2.82
N ALA A 42 14.13 -6.64 -2.64
CA ALA A 42 12.91 -6.33 -3.39
C ALA A 42 13.08 -6.33 -4.92
N TYR A 43 14.27 -6.00 -5.43
CA TYR A 43 14.54 -5.99 -6.88
C TYR A 43 14.68 -7.37 -7.52
N HIS A 44 14.90 -8.40 -6.71
CA HIS A 44 15.07 -9.79 -7.15
C HIS A 44 13.87 -10.67 -6.78
N SER A 45 13.07 -10.26 -5.79
CA SER A 45 11.90 -11.03 -5.37
C SER A 45 10.73 -10.89 -6.33
N GLU A 46 9.92 -11.95 -6.43
CA GLU A 46 8.63 -11.89 -7.15
C GLU A 46 7.62 -11.03 -6.37
N PHE A 47 6.49 -10.67 -7.02
CA PHE A 47 5.37 -9.96 -6.37
C PHE A 47 4.56 -10.91 -5.47
N GLY A 48 5.19 -11.45 -4.43
CA GLY A 48 4.66 -12.56 -3.62
C GLY A 48 4.64 -12.33 -2.12
N SER A 49 5.04 -11.16 -1.64
CA SER A 49 4.96 -10.83 -0.22
C SER A 49 3.52 -10.64 0.25
N TYR A 50 2.61 -10.32 -0.68
CA TYR A 50 1.18 -10.24 -0.42
C TYR A 50 0.33 -10.76 -1.60
N PRO A 51 -0.82 -11.44 -1.36
CA PRO A 51 -1.64 -12.04 -2.43
C PRO A 51 -2.19 -11.05 -3.46
N ASP A 52 -2.27 -9.76 -3.11
CA ASP A 52 -2.83 -8.72 -3.99
C ASP A 52 -1.80 -8.15 -4.97
N GLU A 53 -0.50 -8.27 -4.70
CA GLU A 53 0.56 -7.70 -5.55
C GLU A 53 0.47 -8.12 -7.02
N PRO A 54 0.33 -9.43 -7.33
CA PRO A 54 0.19 -9.85 -8.73
C PRO A 54 -1.04 -9.24 -9.39
N ALA A 55 -2.13 -9.03 -8.65
CA ALA A 55 -3.35 -8.44 -9.19
C ALA A 55 -3.18 -6.96 -9.47
N HIS A 56 -2.49 -6.22 -8.61
CA HIS A 56 -2.16 -4.82 -8.85
C HIS A 56 -1.28 -4.66 -10.08
N TYR A 57 -0.20 -5.45 -10.18
CA TYR A 57 0.70 -5.41 -11.32
C TYR A 57 -0.01 -5.73 -12.65
N VAL A 58 -0.73 -6.86 -12.71
CA VAL A 58 -1.40 -7.32 -13.95
C VAL A 58 -2.50 -6.34 -14.36
N THR A 59 -3.21 -5.72 -13.40
CA THR A 59 -4.22 -4.70 -13.70
C THR A 59 -3.58 -3.43 -14.28
N SER A 60 -2.46 -2.96 -13.71
CA SER A 60 -1.72 -1.81 -14.23
C SER A 60 -1.15 -2.09 -15.63
N LEU A 61 -0.63 -3.30 -15.84
CA LEU A 61 -0.13 -3.74 -17.14
C LEU A 61 -1.24 -3.78 -18.18
N MET A 62 -2.41 -4.30 -17.83
CA MET A 62 -3.60 -4.28 -18.68
C MET A 62 -3.97 -2.86 -19.09
N VAL A 63 -4.03 -1.92 -18.14
CA VAL A 63 -4.33 -0.50 -18.43
C VAL A 63 -3.27 0.09 -19.38
N ARG A 64 -1.99 -0.17 -19.15
CA ARG A 64 -0.91 0.24 -20.04
C ARG A 64 -1.09 -0.31 -21.47
N GLU A 65 -1.38 -1.60 -21.61
CA GLU A 65 -1.53 -2.22 -22.94
C GLU A 65 -2.81 -1.72 -23.64
N TYR A 66 -3.88 -1.46 -22.87
CA TYR A 66 -5.08 -0.80 -23.42
C TYR A 66 -4.75 0.59 -23.99
N LEU A 67 -3.99 1.42 -23.26
CA LEU A 67 -3.60 2.75 -23.72
C LEU A 67 -2.71 2.73 -24.96
N LYS A 68 -2.09 1.60 -25.30
CA LYS A 68 -1.30 1.40 -26.53
C LYS A 68 -2.13 0.88 -27.70
N THR A 69 -3.39 0.53 -27.48
CA THR A 69 -4.24 0.03 -28.56
C THR A 69 -4.83 1.19 -29.37
N PRO A 70 -5.10 1.01 -30.67
CA PRO A 70 -5.79 2.02 -31.46
C PRO A 70 -7.29 2.13 -31.14
N ASP A 71 -7.89 1.08 -30.54
CA ASP A 71 -9.31 1.03 -30.18
C ASP A 71 -9.51 1.39 -28.71
N LEU A 72 -9.64 2.69 -28.44
CA LEU A 72 -9.90 3.22 -27.10
C LEU A 72 -11.41 3.31 -26.75
N LEU A 73 -12.29 2.84 -27.63
CA LEU A 73 -13.75 2.97 -27.41
C LEU A 73 -14.35 1.77 -26.66
N HIS A 74 -13.63 0.64 -26.59
CA HIS A 74 -14.17 -0.60 -26.02
C HIS A 74 -13.31 -1.12 -24.83
N PRO A 75 -13.20 -0.35 -23.72
CA PRO A 75 -12.36 -0.72 -22.58
C PRO A 75 -12.75 -2.04 -21.93
N MET A 76 -14.05 -2.30 -21.78
CA MET A 76 -14.53 -3.52 -21.14
C MET A 76 -14.23 -4.77 -21.97
N ARG A 77 -14.43 -4.71 -23.28
CA ARG A 77 -14.09 -5.82 -24.19
C ARG A 77 -12.60 -6.15 -24.13
N PHE A 78 -11.74 -5.12 -24.07
CA PHE A 78 -10.31 -5.32 -23.91
C PHE A 78 -9.98 -5.98 -22.58
N ALA A 79 -10.57 -5.47 -21.47
CA ALA A 79 -10.34 -5.99 -20.14
C ALA A 79 -10.80 -7.45 -19.98
N GLU A 80 -11.96 -7.81 -20.52
CA GLU A 80 -12.50 -9.17 -20.53
C GLU A 80 -11.58 -10.14 -21.33
N ASN A 81 -11.14 -9.72 -22.52
CA ASN A 81 -10.19 -10.50 -23.31
C ASN A 81 -8.85 -10.65 -22.61
N TYR A 82 -8.34 -9.61 -21.96
CA TYR A 82 -7.10 -9.66 -21.19
C TYR A 82 -7.23 -10.60 -20.00
N TYR A 83 -8.34 -10.51 -19.26
CA TYR A 83 -8.66 -11.38 -18.11
C TYR A 83 -8.79 -12.85 -18.51
N SER A 84 -9.33 -13.16 -19.69
CA SER A 84 -9.48 -14.55 -20.15
C SER A 84 -8.15 -15.27 -20.32
N HIS A 85 -7.05 -14.51 -20.54
CA HIS A 85 -5.70 -15.04 -20.66
C HIS A 85 -4.92 -14.94 -19.36
N TYR A 86 -5.06 -13.81 -18.66
CA TYR A 86 -4.36 -13.49 -17.40
C TYR A 86 -5.37 -13.23 -16.26
N PRO A 87 -5.92 -14.29 -15.63
CA PRO A 87 -7.07 -14.18 -14.72
C PRO A 87 -6.65 -13.69 -13.33
N LYS A 88 -5.90 -12.57 -13.27
CA LYS A 88 -5.51 -11.89 -12.04
C LYS A 88 -5.76 -10.38 -12.13
N VAL A 89 -6.54 -9.93 -13.11
CA VAL A 89 -7.03 -8.56 -13.19
C VAL A 89 -8.10 -8.32 -12.14
N ALA A 90 -7.97 -7.25 -11.38
CA ALA A 90 -8.89 -6.89 -10.29
C ALA A 90 -9.55 -5.53 -10.55
N PHE A 91 -9.82 -5.23 -11.81
CA PHE A 91 -10.49 -3.99 -12.22
C PHE A 91 -11.91 -3.94 -11.65
N GLY A 92 -12.25 -2.86 -10.93
CA GLY A 92 -13.53 -2.69 -10.27
C GLY A 92 -13.54 -3.06 -8.79
N HIS A 93 -12.71 -3.98 -8.31
CA HIS A 93 -12.55 -4.25 -6.88
C HIS A 93 -11.81 -3.10 -6.17
N TRP A 94 -10.81 -2.53 -6.85
CA TRP A 94 -10.09 -1.36 -6.38
C TRP A 94 -10.24 -0.19 -7.33
N PRO A 95 -10.23 1.05 -6.80
CA PRO A 95 -10.38 2.25 -7.60
C PRO A 95 -9.20 2.49 -8.57
N PRO A 96 -9.38 3.33 -9.63
CA PRO A 96 -8.51 3.34 -10.80
C PRO A 96 -7.20 4.13 -10.66
N VAL A 97 -7.06 5.05 -9.69
CA VAL A 97 -5.96 6.02 -9.67
C VAL A 97 -4.59 5.35 -9.55
N PHE A 98 -4.47 4.30 -8.71
CA PHE A 98 -3.22 3.56 -8.60
C PHE A 98 -2.79 2.99 -9.95
N TYR A 99 -3.70 2.35 -10.66
CA TYR A 99 -3.43 1.75 -11.97
C TYR A 99 -3.09 2.76 -13.06
N VAL A 100 -3.74 3.93 -13.02
CA VAL A 100 -3.45 5.03 -13.94
C VAL A 100 -2.05 5.60 -13.69
N VAL A 101 -1.68 5.84 -12.44
CA VAL A 101 -0.34 6.34 -12.07
C VAL A 101 0.73 5.34 -12.48
N GLN A 102 0.54 4.08 -12.14
CA GLN A 102 1.52 3.04 -12.45
C GLN A 102 1.60 2.74 -13.95
N SER A 103 0.48 2.69 -14.67
CA SER A 103 0.50 2.53 -16.13
C SER A 103 1.18 3.70 -16.84
N ALA A 104 0.99 4.93 -16.35
CA ALA A 104 1.72 6.10 -16.86
C ALA A 104 3.24 5.97 -16.61
N TRP A 105 3.64 5.49 -15.43
CA TRP A 105 5.05 5.16 -15.16
C TRP A 105 5.59 4.09 -16.11
N MET A 106 4.84 2.99 -16.29
CA MET A 106 5.20 1.91 -17.22
C MET A 106 5.33 2.38 -18.67
N LEU A 107 4.56 3.40 -19.09
CA LEU A 107 4.65 3.99 -20.43
C LEU A 107 5.89 4.86 -20.58
N LEU A 108 6.28 5.59 -19.54
CA LEU A 108 7.44 6.49 -19.55
C LEU A 108 8.78 5.76 -19.40
N PHE A 109 8.78 4.68 -18.64
CA PHE A 109 10.00 3.93 -18.29
C PHE A 109 9.89 2.48 -18.78
N SER A 110 9.46 1.56 -17.93
CA SER A 110 9.22 0.17 -18.33
C SER A 110 8.25 -0.54 -17.38
N ALA A 111 7.72 -1.71 -17.81
CA ALA A 111 6.90 -2.56 -16.96
C ALA A 111 7.74 -3.62 -16.20
N SER A 112 9.06 -3.54 -16.23
CA SER A 112 9.91 -4.48 -15.49
C SER A 112 9.77 -4.33 -13.98
N ARG A 113 10.01 -5.40 -13.23
CA ARG A 113 9.98 -5.43 -11.76
C ARG A 113 10.81 -4.29 -11.16
N VAL A 114 12.04 -4.11 -11.63
CA VAL A 114 12.94 -3.04 -11.18
C VAL A 114 12.29 -1.66 -11.37
N SER A 115 11.68 -1.42 -12.53
CA SER A 115 11.02 -0.13 -12.82
C SER A 115 9.83 0.12 -11.88
N ILE A 116 9.03 -0.90 -11.60
CA ILE A 116 7.88 -0.79 -10.69
C ILE A 116 8.34 -0.54 -9.25
N ARG A 117 9.36 -1.26 -8.79
CA ARG A 117 9.95 -1.00 -7.44
C ARG A 117 10.51 0.43 -7.34
N LEU A 118 11.10 0.97 -8.40
CA LEU A 118 11.55 2.37 -8.45
C LEU A 118 10.38 3.37 -8.40
N GLU A 119 9.23 3.05 -9.00
CA GLU A 119 8.02 3.87 -8.89
C GLU A 119 7.53 3.96 -7.45
N ILE A 120 7.49 2.83 -6.73
CA ILE A 120 7.06 2.80 -5.33
C ILE A 120 8.09 3.54 -4.45
N ALA A 121 9.40 3.36 -4.68
CA ALA A 121 10.45 4.12 -4.01
C ALA A 121 10.31 5.63 -4.25
N PHE A 122 10.00 6.05 -5.47
CA PHE A 122 9.75 7.45 -5.82
C PHE A 122 8.55 8.00 -5.05
N THR A 123 7.45 7.26 -4.98
CA THR A 123 6.24 7.64 -4.23
C THR A 123 6.52 7.75 -2.73
N THR A 124 7.28 6.80 -2.16
CA THR A 124 7.72 6.85 -0.75
C THR A 124 8.63 8.05 -0.48
N ALA A 125 9.54 8.35 -1.39
CA ALA A 125 10.40 9.54 -1.28
C ALA A 125 9.59 10.84 -1.38
N LEU A 126 8.55 10.90 -2.22
CA LEU A 126 7.61 12.04 -2.27
C LEU A 126 6.83 12.21 -0.96
N LEU A 127 6.41 11.11 -0.34
CA LEU A 127 5.75 11.14 0.96
C LEU A 127 6.70 11.69 2.04
N ALA A 128 7.92 11.16 2.13
CA ALA A 128 8.93 11.61 3.08
C ALA A 128 9.36 13.07 2.82
N PHE A 129 9.46 13.46 1.57
CA PHE A 129 9.73 14.84 1.20
C PHE A 129 8.57 15.78 1.55
N SER A 130 7.33 15.35 1.37
CA SER A 130 6.14 16.12 1.78
C SER A 130 6.12 16.33 3.30
N LEU A 131 6.44 15.29 4.07
CA LEU A 131 6.63 15.39 5.53
C LEU A 131 7.73 16.40 5.87
N TYR A 132 8.93 16.28 5.27
CA TYR A 132 10.03 17.24 5.45
C TYR A 132 9.58 18.67 5.14
N TYR A 133 8.89 18.85 4.02
CA TYR A 133 8.47 20.16 3.56
C TYR A 133 7.52 20.87 4.53
N GLU A 134 6.59 20.14 5.14
CA GLU A 134 5.68 20.70 6.17
C GLU A 134 6.40 20.81 7.53
N ALA A 135 7.10 19.77 7.98
CA ALA A 135 7.76 19.73 9.29
C ALA A 135 8.79 20.82 9.50
N ARG A 136 9.55 21.19 8.46
CA ARG A 136 10.61 22.23 8.58
C ARG A 136 10.10 23.60 9.00
N ARG A 137 8.83 23.89 8.75
CA ARG A 137 8.20 25.16 9.14
C ARG A 137 7.99 25.26 10.64
N PHE A 138 7.80 24.10 11.29
CA PHE A 138 7.51 24.00 12.71
C PHE A 138 8.75 23.66 13.55
N PHE A 139 9.61 22.78 13.03
CA PHE A 139 10.69 22.15 13.79
C PHE A 139 12.08 22.52 13.28
N GLY A 140 12.17 23.21 12.13
CA GLY A 140 13.42 23.54 11.46
C GLY A 140 13.92 22.42 10.54
N VAL A 141 14.90 22.76 9.70
CA VAL A 141 15.37 21.91 8.59
C VAL A 141 15.94 20.57 9.07
N ASN A 142 16.78 20.58 10.11
CA ASN A 142 17.48 19.38 10.57
C ASN A 142 16.50 18.37 11.22
N ALA A 143 15.60 18.82 12.09
CA ALA A 143 14.60 17.96 12.69
C ALA A 143 13.63 17.38 11.64
N ALA A 144 13.28 18.19 10.63
CA ALA A 144 12.44 17.74 9.53
C ALA A 144 13.12 16.67 8.65
N ARG A 145 14.44 16.78 8.41
CA ARG A 145 15.20 15.75 7.69
C ARG A 145 15.27 14.45 8.48
N VAL A 146 15.55 14.53 9.77
CA VAL A 146 15.54 13.36 10.66
C VAL A 146 14.19 12.67 10.61
N GLY A 147 13.09 13.43 10.68
CA GLY A 147 11.74 12.87 10.57
C GLY A 147 11.46 12.21 9.22
N ALA A 148 11.91 12.81 8.12
CA ALA A 148 11.72 12.21 6.79
C ALA A 148 12.50 10.89 6.63
N VAL A 149 13.74 10.82 7.14
CA VAL A 149 14.53 9.58 7.17
C VAL A 149 13.86 8.55 8.08
N LEU A 150 13.45 8.96 9.28
CA LEU A 150 12.77 8.06 10.24
C LEU A 150 11.48 7.48 9.63
N LEU A 151 10.68 8.28 8.89
CA LEU A 151 9.49 7.79 8.21
C LEU A 151 9.82 6.64 7.26
N ILE A 152 10.86 6.80 6.43
CA ILE A 152 11.30 5.75 5.50
C ILE A 152 11.82 4.51 6.26
N CYS A 153 12.46 4.70 7.41
CA CYS A 153 13.01 3.62 8.23
C CYS A 153 11.95 2.85 9.04
N LEU A 154 10.72 3.34 9.18
CA LEU A 154 9.67 2.59 9.89
C LEU A 154 9.42 1.24 9.19
N PRO A 155 9.47 0.08 9.88
CA PRO A 155 9.34 -1.24 9.25
C PRO A 155 8.06 -1.39 8.42
N LEU A 156 6.95 -0.84 8.90
CA LEU A 156 5.69 -0.86 8.17
C LEU A 156 5.76 -0.05 6.87
N VAL A 157 6.45 1.10 6.87
CA VAL A 157 6.65 1.91 5.66
C VAL A 157 7.59 1.19 4.70
N GLN A 158 8.66 0.55 5.19
CA GLN A 158 9.55 -0.27 4.37
C GLN A 158 8.78 -1.42 3.71
N SER A 159 8.02 -2.19 4.50
CA SER A 159 7.20 -3.29 3.98
C SER A 159 6.24 -2.80 2.87
N CYS A 160 5.53 -1.67 3.08
CA CYS A 160 4.68 -1.09 2.03
C CYS A 160 5.48 -0.53 0.82
N THR A 161 6.77 -0.22 1.00
CA THR A 161 7.65 0.27 -0.07
C THR A 161 8.19 -0.88 -0.91
N ASP A 162 8.41 -2.04 -0.31
CA ASP A 162 8.92 -3.23 -0.97
C ASP A 162 7.82 -4.05 -1.66
N GLN A 163 6.55 -3.78 -1.39
CA GLN A 163 5.40 -4.47 -1.97
C GLN A 163 4.79 -3.69 -3.14
N GLU A 164 4.27 -4.43 -4.13
CA GLU A 164 3.49 -3.88 -5.25
C GLU A 164 2.06 -3.56 -4.80
N MET A 165 1.94 -2.50 -3.98
CA MET A 165 0.71 -2.17 -3.27
C MET A 165 0.42 -0.66 -3.32
N SER A 166 -0.84 -0.29 -3.18
CA SER A 166 -1.32 1.10 -3.28
C SER A 166 -1.13 1.94 -2.01
N GLU A 167 -0.61 1.36 -0.92
CA GLU A 167 -0.56 1.94 0.42
C GLU A 167 0.30 3.21 0.49
N THR A 168 1.45 3.23 -0.17
CA THR A 168 2.36 4.40 -0.18
C THR A 168 1.74 5.58 -0.90
N LEU A 169 1.11 5.35 -2.06
CA LEU A 169 0.42 6.38 -2.83
C LEU A 169 -0.81 6.92 -2.08
N LEU A 170 -1.60 6.02 -1.49
CA LEU A 170 -2.72 6.38 -0.62
C LEU A 170 -2.27 7.27 0.54
N THR A 171 -1.19 6.87 1.24
CA THR A 171 -0.64 7.62 2.37
C THR A 171 -0.15 9.00 1.95
N LEU A 172 0.48 9.12 0.79
CA LEU A 172 0.90 10.41 0.21
C LEU A 172 -0.31 11.33 0.01
N PHE A 173 -1.37 10.84 -0.64
CA PHE A 173 -2.56 11.65 -0.89
C PHE A 173 -3.31 11.98 0.41
N CYS A 174 -3.38 11.07 1.36
CA CYS A 174 -3.96 11.32 2.69
C CYS A 174 -3.19 12.43 3.43
N PHE A 175 -1.86 12.38 3.43
CA PHE A 175 -1.02 13.39 4.08
C PHE A 175 -1.18 14.76 3.41
N LEU A 176 -1.13 14.82 2.07
CA LEU A 176 -1.31 16.08 1.32
C LEU A 176 -2.71 16.66 1.55
N SER A 177 -3.73 15.82 1.51
CA SER A 177 -5.11 16.23 1.82
C SER A 177 -5.19 16.87 3.22
N GLY A 178 -4.67 16.19 4.25
CA GLY A 178 -4.62 16.73 5.61
C GLY A 178 -3.86 18.07 5.69
N ALA A 179 -2.70 18.17 5.03
CA ALA A 179 -1.91 19.39 5.02
C ALA A 179 -2.67 20.58 4.40
N PHE A 180 -3.39 20.35 3.29
CA PHE A 180 -4.22 21.40 2.68
C PHE A 180 -5.45 21.75 3.52
N PHE A 181 -6.06 20.79 4.22
CA PHE A 181 -7.14 21.10 5.15
C PHE A 181 -6.66 21.93 6.33
N ALA A 182 -5.47 21.63 6.89
CA ALA A 182 -4.85 22.46 7.93
C ALA A 182 -4.61 23.90 7.45
N ARG A 183 -4.19 24.06 6.19
CA ARG A 183 -4.04 25.38 5.57
C ARG A 183 -5.37 26.07 5.42
N TYR A 184 -6.43 25.36 5.00
CA TYR A 184 -7.77 25.92 4.89
C TYR A 184 -8.30 26.42 6.25
N ILE A 185 -8.15 25.65 7.31
CA ILE A 185 -8.54 26.10 8.65
C ILE A 185 -7.82 27.40 9.05
N PHE A 186 -6.56 27.58 8.64
CA PHE A 186 -5.76 28.76 8.94
C PHE A 186 -6.10 29.95 8.03
N SER A 187 -6.10 29.75 6.73
CA SER A 187 -6.20 30.79 5.70
C SER A 187 -7.64 31.18 5.34
N GLU A 188 -8.57 30.21 5.54
CA GLU A 188 -9.97 30.27 5.13
C GLU A 188 -10.18 30.48 3.61
N ARG A 189 -9.11 30.21 2.81
CA ARG A 189 -9.10 30.40 1.35
C ARG A 189 -9.70 29.20 0.67
N TRP A 190 -10.63 29.43 -0.27
CA TRP A 190 -11.29 28.36 -1.02
C TRP A 190 -10.35 27.45 -1.80
N GLN A 191 -9.20 27.99 -2.29
CA GLN A 191 -8.19 27.21 -3.01
C GLN A 191 -7.56 26.11 -2.14
N ASP A 192 -7.31 26.38 -0.85
CA ASP A 192 -6.78 25.37 0.06
C ASP A 192 -7.78 24.23 0.27
N ASN A 193 -9.09 24.56 0.36
CA ASN A 193 -10.13 23.53 0.47
C ASN A 193 -10.37 22.79 -0.86
N MET A 194 -10.20 23.44 -2.00
CA MET A 194 -10.20 22.79 -3.31
C MET A 194 -9.11 21.72 -3.38
N TRP A 195 -7.89 22.04 -3.01
CA TRP A 195 -6.79 21.06 -2.99
C TRP A 195 -7.02 19.93 -1.97
N PHE A 196 -7.61 20.24 -0.81
CA PHE A 196 -8.07 19.21 0.12
C PHE A 196 -9.02 18.23 -0.58
N GLY A 197 -10.05 18.73 -1.26
CA GLY A 197 -11.02 17.90 -2.00
C GLY A 197 -10.38 17.09 -3.13
N ILE A 198 -9.44 17.68 -3.88
CA ILE A 198 -8.71 16.99 -4.96
C ILE A 198 -7.89 15.82 -4.38
N PHE A 199 -7.04 16.06 -3.36
CA PHE A 199 -6.22 14.99 -2.78
C PHE A 199 -7.06 13.96 -2.03
N LEU A 200 -8.18 14.34 -1.41
CA LEU A 200 -9.15 13.40 -0.85
C LEU A 200 -9.73 12.51 -1.95
N SER A 201 -10.15 13.08 -3.07
CA SER A 201 -10.66 12.31 -4.21
C SER A 201 -9.61 11.36 -4.77
N LEU A 202 -8.37 11.81 -4.92
CA LEU A 202 -7.26 10.96 -5.36
C LEU A 202 -7.02 9.81 -4.37
N ALA A 203 -7.09 10.06 -3.06
CA ALA A 203 -6.97 9.02 -2.03
C ALA A 203 -8.11 7.99 -2.13
N VAL A 204 -9.36 8.43 -2.23
CA VAL A 204 -10.54 7.55 -2.38
C VAL A 204 -10.46 6.74 -3.67
N LEU A 205 -10.06 7.36 -4.76
CA LEU A 205 -9.90 6.72 -6.07
C LEU A 205 -8.60 5.90 -6.19
N THR A 206 -7.70 5.96 -5.21
CA THR A 206 -6.56 5.03 -5.06
C THR A 206 -6.98 3.78 -4.30
N LYS A 207 -7.69 3.93 -3.19
CA LYS A 207 -8.19 2.83 -2.34
C LYS A 207 -9.38 3.28 -1.51
N GLY A 208 -10.39 2.44 -1.34
CA GLY A 208 -11.59 2.77 -0.55
C GLY A 208 -11.30 3.26 0.87
N ASN A 209 -10.15 2.89 1.44
CA ASN A 209 -9.69 3.41 2.74
C ASN A 209 -9.55 4.94 2.76
N GLY A 210 -9.40 5.60 1.61
CA GLY A 210 -9.37 7.07 1.50
C GLY A 210 -10.60 7.77 2.07
N TRP A 211 -11.73 7.08 2.20
CA TRP A 211 -12.94 7.61 2.84
C TRP A 211 -12.74 8.01 4.32
N LEU A 212 -11.70 7.48 5.00
CA LEU A 212 -11.34 7.92 6.36
C LEU A 212 -11.12 9.44 6.45
N LEU A 213 -10.69 10.08 5.35
CA LEU A 213 -10.45 11.52 5.29
C LEU A 213 -11.71 12.35 5.56
N CYS A 214 -12.91 11.78 5.36
CA CYS A 214 -14.18 12.45 5.69
C CYS A 214 -14.34 12.66 7.21
N LEU A 215 -13.62 11.92 8.06
CA LEU A 215 -13.61 12.10 9.51
C LEU A 215 -12.68 13.25 9.96
N ILE A 216 -11.75 13.68 9.11
CA ILE A 216 -10.80 14.75 9.47
C ILE A 216 -11.48 16.09 9.71
N PRO A 217 -12.39 16.60 8.84
CA PRO A 217 -13.03 17.88 9.08
C PRO A 217 -13.74 17.99 10.43
N PRO A 218 -14.67 17.10 10.82
CA PRO A 218 -15.35 17.22 12.09
C PRO A 218 -14.38 17.19 13.29
N LEU A 219 -13.39 16.26 13.29
CA LEU A 219 -12.42 16.13 14.36
C LEU A 219 -11.53 17.39 14.48
N ALA A 220 -10.96 17.85 13.37
CA ALA A 220 -10.05 19.00 13.40
C ALA A 220 -10.77 20.32 13.71
N LEU A 221 -12.01 20.50 13.25
CA LEU A 221 -12.79 21.70 13.55
C LEU A 221 -13.19 21.76 15.04
N VAL A 222 -13.45 20.63 15.68
CA VAL A 222 -13.66 20.56 17.14
C VAL A 222 -12.38 20.98 17.88
N PHE A 223 -11.22 20.41 17.55
CA PHE A 223 -9.95 20.74 18.20
C PHE A 223 -9.55 22.20 18.02
N THR A 224 -9.79 22.76 16.84
CA THR A 224 -9.47 24.17 16.53
C THR A 224 -10.54 25.15 16.95
N ARG A 225 -11.71 24.67 17.43
CA ARG A 225 -12.90 25.48 17.76
C ARG A 225 -13.39 26.34 16.58
N LYS A 226 -13.25 25.84 15.35
CA LYS A 226 -13.64 26.55 14.13
C LYS A 226 -14.85 25.91 13.42
N LEU A 227 -15.82 25.40 14.18
CA LEU A 227 -17.05 24.79 13.61
C LEU A 227 -17.82 25.75 12.69
N SER A 228 -17.69 27.06 12.90
CA SER A 228 -18.32 28.08 12.02
C SER A 228 -17.86 28.01 10.56
N LEU A 229 -16.73 27.35 10.25
CA LEU A 229 -16.28 27.14 8.88
C LEU A 229 -17.26 26.28 8.05
N ILE A 230 -18.03 25.40 8.70
CA ILE A 230 -19.04 24.56 8.02
C ILE A 230 -20.13 25.44 7.37
N LEU A 231 -20.41 26.62 7.92
CA LEU A 231 -21.39 27.56 7.38
C LEU A 231 -20.88 28.35 6.17
N ARG A 232 -19.59 28.25 5.84
CA ARG A 232 -19.02 28.98 4.70
C ARG A 232 -19.20 28.21 3.40
N PRO A 233 -19.62 28.85 2.30
CA PRO A 233 -19.70 28.19 0.99
C PRO A 233 -18.37 27.56 0.55
N SER A 234 -17.23 28.18 0.90
CA SER A 234 -15.89 27.67 0.60
C SER A 234 -15.60 26.28 1.22
N PHE A 235 -16.27 25.91 2.31
CA PHE A 235 -16.15 24.59 2.93
C PHE A 235 -16.72 23.49 2.05
N TRP A 236 -17.82 23.77 1.34
CA TRP A 236 -18.54 22.79 0.54
C TRP A 236 -17.90 22.51 -0.84
N ILE A 237 -16.88 23.28 -1.24
CA ILE A 237 -16.14 23.06 -2.50
C ILE A 237 -15.50 21.66 -2.49
N ALA A 238 -14.87 21.24 -1.40
CA ALA A 238 -14.29 19.90 -1.31
C ALA A 238 -15.36 18.80 -1.45
N VAL A 239 -16.52 19.00 -0.83
CA VAL A 239 -17.65 18.05 -0.93
C VAL A 239 -18.13 17.93 -2.36
N ALA A 240 -18.28 19.06 -3.07
CA ALA A 240 -18.69 19.05 -4.48
C ALA A 240 -17.66 18.32 -5.38
N ILE A 241 -16.35 18.55 -5.16
CA ILE A 241 -15.28 17.87 -5.90
C ILE A 241 -15.34 16.36 -5.67
N VAL A 242 -15.45 15.92 -4.41
CA VAL A 242 -15.55 14.50 -4.06
C VAL A 242 -16.80 13.87 -4.65
N ALA A 243 -17.93 14.57 -4.60
CA ALA A 243 -19.17 14.08 -5.19
C ALA A 243 -19.03 13.84 -6.70
N VAL A 244 -18.44 14.80 -7.41
CA VAL A 244 -18.26 14.69 -8.87
C VAL A 244 -17.26 13.62 -9.26
N LEU A 245 -16.14 13.49 -8.55
CA LEU A 245 -15.06 12.59 -8.94
C LEU A 245 -15.23 11.17 -8.39
N CYS A 246 -15.73 11.00 -7.16
CA CYS A 246 -15.74 9.70 -6.50
C CYS A 246 -17.09 8.99 -6.59
N VAL A 247 -18.22 9.71 -6.52
CA VAL A 247 -19.54 9.07 -6.48
C VAL A 247 -19.85 8.25 -7.74
N PRO A 248 -19.53 8.69 -8.98
CA PRO A 248 -19.79 7.86 -10.17
C PRO A 248 -19.08 6.52 -10.10
N TRP A 249 -17.79 6.50 -9.73
CA TRP A 249 -17.04 5.28 -9.57
C TRP A 249 -17.63 4.38 -8.47
N GLN A 250 -17.94 4.97 -7.32
CA GLN A 250 -18.49 4.23 -6.18
C GLN A 250 -19.83 3.57 -6.52
N LEU A 251 -20.73 4.26 -7.22
CA LEU A 251 -22.00 3.68 -7.64
C LEU A 251 -21.83 2.54 -8.64
N MET A 252 -20.87 2.66 -9.57
CA MET A 252 -20.58 1.61 -10.55
C MET A 252 -19.98 0.34 -9.92
N THR A 253 -19.20 0.49 -8.86
CA THR A 253 -18.39 -0.62 -8.30
C THR A 253 -18.84 -1.07 -6.90
N MET A 254 -19.91 -0.52 -6.36
CA MET A 254 -20.36 -0.79 -4.97
C MET A 254 -20.65 -2.27 -4.73
N ALA A 255 -21.25 -2.96 -5.70
CA ALA A 255 -21.51 -4.40 -5.59
C ALA A 255 -20.21 -5.20 -5.48
N LEU A 256 -19.22 -4.90 -6.32
CA LEU A 256 -17.91 -5.55 -6.31
C LEU A 256 -17.11 -5.20 -5.05
N ALA A 257 -17.15 -3.94 -4.62
CA ALA A 257 -16.46 -3.49 -3.41
C ALA A 257 -17.00 -4.14 -2.14
N SER A 258 -18.31 -4.44 -2.08
CA SER A 258 -18.93 -5.11 -0.94
C SER A 258 -18.53 -6.59 -0.80
N GLU A 259 -18.14 -7.25 -1.90
CA GLU A 259 -17.60 -8.62 -1.85
C GLU A 259 -16.26 -8.69 -1.11
N GLY A 260 -15.48 -7.59 -1.10
CA GLY A 260 -14.23 -7.47 -0.35
C GLY A 260 -14.42 -7.22 1.16
N TRP A 261 -15.65 -7.09 1.65
CA TRP A 261 -15.95 -6.99 3.06
C TRP A 261 -16.04 -8.40 3.65
N THR A 262 -15.10 -8.67 4.50
CA THR A 262 -14.87 -9.95 5.20
C THR A 262 -16.01 -10.96 5.19
N GLY A 263 -15.87 -12.01 4.40
CA GLY A 263 -16.47 -13.33 4.57
C GLY A 263 -17.96 -13.39 4.97
N GLY A 264 -18.80 -12.44 4.54
CA GLY A 264 -20.22 -12.42 4.88
C GLY A 264 -20.57 -11.94 6.30
N SER A 265 -19.58 -11.62 7.13
CA SER A 265 -19.80 -11.03 8.45
C SER A 265 -19.81 -9.51 8.32
N GLY A 266 -20.93 -8.91 8.02
CA GLY A 266 -21.08 -7.45 8.02
C GLY A 266 -20.58 -6.77 9.32
N PRO A 267 -20.73 -5.44 9.47
CA PRO A 267 -20.33 -4.74 10.66
C PRO A 267 -20.87 -5.40 11.93
N SER A 268 -19.98 -5.74 12.88
CA SER A 268 -20.35 -6.38 14.11
C SER A 268 -19.64 -5.71 15.30
N MET A 269 -20.30 -5.69 16.45
CA MET A 269 -19.70 -5.15 17.68
C MET A 269 -18.45 -5.94 18.08
N HIS A 270 -18.45 -7.25 17.87
CA HIS A 270 -17.30 -8.11 18.14
C HIS A 270 -16.08 -7.71 17.30
N TYR A 271 -16.26 -7.55 15.98
CA TYR A 271 -15.18 -7.04 15.11
C TYR A 271 -14.67 -5.68 15.58
N THR A 272 -15.60 -4.73 15.83
CA THR A 272 -15.24 -3.37 16.24
C THR A 272 -14.41 -3.35 17.52
N MET A 273 -14.80 -4.10 18.56
CA MET A 273 -14.06 -4.14 19.81
C MET A 273 -12.68 -4.79 19.66
N THR A 274 -12.58 -5.89 18.90
CA THR A 274 -11.31 -6.53 18.60
C THR A 274 -10.39 -5.60 17.79
N ALA A 275 -10.94 -4.96 16.76
CA ALA A 275 -10.20 -4.07 15.86
C ALA A 275 -9.71 -2.81 16.59
N LEU A 276 -10.52 -2.21 17.47
CA LEU A 276 -10.12 -1.06 18.29
C LEU A 276 -8.85 -1.36 19.10
N GLY A 277 -8.82 -2.50 19.79
CA GLY A 277 -7.65 -2.91 20.56
C GLY A 277 -6.44 -3.22 19.68
N SER A 278 -6.65 -4.03 18.63
CA SER A 278 -5.58 -4.47 17.74
C SER A 278 -4.93 -3.30 16.99
N PHE A 279 -5.72 -2.39 16.40
CA PHE A 279 -5.17 -1.23 15.70
C PHE A 279 -4.49 -0.23 16.63
N ALA A 280 -4.96 -0.06 17.89
CA ALA A 280 -4.26 0.75 18.88
C ALA A 280 -2.85 0.18 19.18
N LEU A 281 -2.74 -1.15 19.31
CA LEU A 281 -1.45 -1.83 19.51
C LEU A 281 -0.55 -1.71 18.28
N ILE A 282 -1.09 -1.86 17.06
CA ILE A 282 -0.35 -1.69 15.82
C ILE A 282 0.22 -0.27 15.73
N ILE A 283 -0.59 0.76 16.01
CA ILE A 283 -0.14 2.16 16.01
C ILE A 283 1.00 2.37 17.03
N ALA A 284 0.89 1.81 18.23
CA ALA A 284 1.93 1.91 19.24
C ALA A 284 3.22 1.19 18.83
N ASN A 285 3.09 -0.02 18.29
CA ASN A 285 4.23 -0.83 17.85
C ASN A 285 4.93 -0.26 16.61
N MET A 286 4.26 0.55 15.81
CA MET A 286 4.83 1.11 14.58
C MET A 286 6.10 1.91 14.83
N THR A 287 6.20 2.59 15.97
CA THR A 287 7.38 3.37 16.36
C THR A 287 8.21 2.69 17.46
N GLY A 288 7.74 1.57 18.02
CA GLY A 288 8.25 0.99 19.26
C GLY A 288 7.74 1.74 20.50
N TRP A 289 7.63 1.04 21.62
CA TRP A 289 6.97 1.58 22.83
C TRP A 289 7.70 2.79 23.43
N ALA A 290 9.04 2.77 23.43
CA ALA A 290 9.81 3.89 23.99
C ALA A 290 9.64 5.16 23.14
N LEU A 291 9.65 5.05 21.81
CA LEU A 291 9.42 6.19 20.94
C LEU A 291 7.94 6.59 20.88
N PHE A 292 7.03 5.63 21.05
CA PHE A 292 5.61 5.94 21.19
C PHE A 292 5.31 6.82 22.40
N ALA A 293 6.06 6.67 23.49
CA ALA A 293 5.96 7.60 24.61
C ALA A 293 6.28 9.05 24.21
N LEU A 294 7.26 9.26 23.30
CA LEU A 294 7.54 10.59 22.74
C LEU A 294 6.41 11.08 21.82
N VAL A 295 5.76 10.18 21.07
CA VAL A 295 4.57 10.51 20.27
C VAL A 295 3.46 11.02 21.17
N VAL A 296 3.15 10.28 22.25
CA VAL A 296 2.14 10.67 23.26
C VAL A 296 2.51 12.01 23.89
N LEU A 297 3.77 12.22 24.25
CA LEU A 297 4.25 13.50 24.77
C LEU A 297 4.04 14.64 23.77
N GLY A 298 4.32 14.41 22.49
CA GLY A 298 4.08 15.36 21.41
C GLY A 298 2.60 15.73 21.28
N ILE A 299 1.70 14.74 21.35
CA ILE A 299 0.24 14.95 21.35
C ILE A 299 -0.18 15.74 22.59
N LEU A 300 0.32 15.37 23.77
CA LEU A 300 0.04 16.07 25.03
C LEU A 300 0.40 17.55 24.92
N VAL A 301 1.59 17.87 24.42
CA VAL A 301 2.10 19.25 24.37
C VAL A 301 1.43 20.07 23.26
N GLN A 302 1.23 19.49 22.07
CA GLN A 302 0.76 20.24 20.91
C GLN A 302 -0.76 20.34 20.84
N VAL A 303 -1.49 19.38 21.42
CA VAL A 303 -2.95 19.29 21.31
C VAL A 303 -3.64 19.34 22.66
N LEU A 304 -3.34 18.42 23.58
CA LEU A 304 -4.12 18.29 24.82
C LEU A 304 -3.86 19.46 25.79
N GLN A 305 -2.60 19.89 25.93
CA GLN A 305 -2.28 21.01 26.80
C GLN A 305 -2.98 22.34 26.41
N PRO A 306 -3.02 22.75 25.13
CA PRO A 306 -3.86 23.87 24.70
C PRO A 306 -5.33 23.68 25.03
N LEU A 307 -5.90 22.49 24.76
CA LEU A 307 -7.31 22.21 25.03
C LEU A 307 -7.65 22.31 26.52
N PHE A 308 -6.84 21.70 27.40
CA PHE A 308 -7.04 21.78 28.85
C PHE A 308 -6.91 23.20 29.41
N ARG A 309 -6.13 24.06 28.72
CA ARG A 309 -6.02 25.49 29.06
C ARG A 309 -7.10 26.36 28.42
N GLY A 310 -8.13 25.73 27.83
CA GLY A 310 -9.22 26.45 27.17
C GLY A 310 -8.83 27.17 25.88
N ARG A 311 -7.65 26.89 25.31
CA ARG A 311 -7.14 27.52 24.09
C ARG A 311 -7.41 26.64 22.86
N PRO A 312 -7.67 27.24 21.68
CA PRO A 312 -7.78 26.47 20.44
C PRO A 312 -6.42 25.85 20.07
N VAL A 313 -6.46 24.63 19.53
CA VAL A 313 -5.27 23.97 18.97
C VAL A 313 -4.90 24.63 17.63
N THR A 314 -3.61 24.71 17.34
CA THR A 314 -3.15 25.15 16.02
C THR A 314 -3.60 24.17 14.93
N PRO A 315 -3.98 24.63 13.72
CA PRO A 315 -4.61 23.78 12.70
C PRO A 315 -3.81 22.55 12.32
N PHE A 316 -2.50 22.67 12.08
CA PHE A 316 -1.70 21.55 11.59
C PHE A 316 -1.60 20.37 12.59
N PRO A 317 -1.22 20.56 13.88
CA PRO A 317 -1.29 19.48 14.86
C PRO A 317 -2.72 18.92 15.07
N ALA A 318 -3.74 19.76 15.02
CA ALA A 318 -5.13 19.31 15.14
C ALA A 318 -5.52 18.35 14.01
N VAL A 319 -5.15 18.68 12.77
CA VAL A 319 -5.40 17.81 11.60
C VAL A 319 -4.56 16.55 11.67
N MET A 320 -3.28 16.62 12.07
CA MET A 320 -2.43 15.43 12.18
C MET A 320 -2.97 14.46 13.25
N LEU A 321 -3.47 14.94 14.39
CA LEU A 321 -4.17 14.08 15.35
C LEU A 321 -5.47 13.52 14.74
N ALA A 322 -6.22 14.33 14.01
CA ALA A 322 -7.43 13.87 13.33
C ALA A 322 -7.12 12.77 12.29
N VAL A 323 -5.97 12.80 11.59
CA VAL A 323 -5.53 11.70 10.70
C VAL A 323 -5.32 10.41 11.47
N ILE A 324 -4.62 10.44 12.61
CA ILE A 324 -4.40 9.25 13.46
C ILE A 324 -5.75 8.68 13.92
N LEU A 325 -6.60 9.53 14.48
CA LEU A 325 -7.91 9.11 14.98
C LEU A 325 -8.83 8.62 13.87
N ALA A 326 -8.87 9.30 12.72
CA ALA A 326 -9.66 8.90 11.58
C ALA A 326 -9.22 7.53 11.03
N THR A 327 -7.92 7.28 10.95
CA THR A 327 -7.36 5.99 10.53
C THR A 327 -7.78 4.89 11.49
N TRP A 328 -7.62 5.12 12.79
CA TRP A 328 -7.98 4.16 13.83
C TRP A 328 -9.49 3.87 13.87
N ILE A 329 -10.33 4.92 13.91
CA ILE A 329 -11.79 4.80 14.00
C ILE A 329 -12.35 4.13 12.74
N PHE A 330 -11.95 4.59 11.55
CA PHE A 330 -12.47 4.08 10.29
C PHE A 330 -12.23 2.56 10.15
N HIS A 331 -10.99 2.11 10.35
CA HIS A 331 -10.66 0.70 10.21
C HIS A 331 -11.22 -0.17 11.34
N SER A 332 -11.53 0.41 12.48
CA SER A 332 -12.23 -0.30 13.56
C SER A 332 -13.73 -0.47 13.30
N LEU A 333 -14.32 0.41 12.50
CA LEU A 333 -15.75 0.34 12.17
C LEU A 333 -16.02 -0.42 10.84
N VAL A 334 -15.10 -0.34 9.89
CA VAL A 334 -15.24 -0.99 8.57
C VAL A 334 -14.63 -2.40 8.62
N PRO A 335 -15.43 -3.48 8.49
CA PRO A 335 -14.98 -4.85 8.71
C PRO A 335 -14.22 -5.42 7.50
N ALA A 336 -13.07 -4.83 7.20
CA ALA A 336 -12.21 -5.27 6.08
C ALA A 336 -10.98 -6.09 6.54
N GLY A 337 -11.04 -6.71 7.72
CA GLY A 337 -9.94 -7.45 8.35
C GLY A 337 -8.96 -6.55 9.13
N VAL A 338 -8.24 -7.12 10.09
CA VAL A 338 -7.22 -6.43 10.88
C VAL A 338 -5.86 -6.72 10.26
N GLU A 339 -5.27 -5.69 9.65
CA GLU A 339 -3.99 -5.78 8.93
C GLU A 339 -3.14 -4.54 9.25
N ASP A 340 -1.85 -4.74 9.52
CA ASP A 340 -0.91 -3.70 9.94
C ASP A 340 -0.80 -2.59 8.88
N ARG A 341 -0.74 -2.95 7.60
CA ARG A 341 -0.60 -2.03 6.47
C ARG A 341 -1.66 -0.92 6.43
N LYS A 342 -2.85 -1.17 6.98
CA LYS A 342 -3.92 -0.16 7.06
C LYS A 342 -3.57 1.03 7.93
N MET A 343 -2.67 0.83 8.89
CA MET A 343 -2.23 1.89 9.82
C MET A 343 -1.10 2.76 9.26
N VAL A 344 -0.51 2.42 8.12
CA VAL A 344 0.59 3.21 7.50
C VAL A 344 0.19 4.66 7.22
N ILE A 345 -1.11 4.92 7.00
CA ILE A 345 -1.66 6.27 6.78
C ILE A 345 -1.39 7.19 7.99
N ALA A 346 -1.31 6.64 9.19
CA ALA A 346 -0.99 7.40 10.40
C ALA A 346 0.51 7.69 10.55
N ALA A 347 1.41 6.98 9.85
CA ALA A 347 2.85 7.06 10.04
C ALA A 347 3.43 8.48 9.94
N PRO A 348 3.08 9.31 8.94
CA PRO A 348 3.60 10.68 8.87
C PRO A 348 3.22 11.53 10.09
N ALA A 349 1.98 11.38 10.58
CA ALA A 349 1.49 12.12 11.74
C ALA A 349 2.17 11.65 13.03
N LEU A 350 2.40 10.34 13.21
CA LEU A 350 3.13 9.79 14.34
C LEU A 350 4.57 10.34 14.39
N VAL A 351 5.27 10.36 13.24
CA VAL A 351 6.62 10.93 13.16
C VAL A 351 6.64 12.42 13.52
N LEU A 352 5.65 13.20 13.09
CA LEU A 352 5.55 14.61 13.45
C LEU A 352 5.38 14.82 14.97
N PHE A 353 4.53 14.03 15.63
CA PHE A 353 4.37 14.10 17.07
C PHE A 353 5.60 13.56 17.81
N LEU A 354 6.28 12.54 17.30
CA LEU A 354 7.55 12.06 17.83
C LEU A 354 8.61 13.18 17.85
N ILE A 355 8.76 13.91 16.73
CA ILE A 355 9.67 15.06 16.66
C ILE A 355 9.27 16.11 17.70
N ALA A 356 7.98 16.44 17.78
CA ALA A 356 7.48 17.44 18.72
C ALA A 356 7.78 17.07 20.18
N GLY A 357 7.53 15.81 20.57
CA GLY A 357 7.82 15.28 21.89
C GLY A 357 9.31 15.24 22.20
N GLY A 358 10.13 14.78 21.25
CA GLY A 358 11.57 14.75 21.39
C GLY A 358 12.21 16.14 21.55
N LEU A 359 11.74 17.12 20.77
CA LEU A 359 12.20 18.51 20.91
C LEU A 359 11.76 19.13 22.25
N TRP A 360 10.53 18.86 22.69
CA TRP A 360 10.05 19.33 23.98
C TRP A 360 10.87 18.73 25.13
N LEU A 361 11.12 17.43 25.09
CA LEU A 361 11.98 16.74 26.07
C LEU A 361 13.39 17.35 26.06
N ALA A 362 13.99 17.54 24.89
CA ALA A 362 15.33 18.12 24.77
C ALA A 362 15.40 19.54 25.35
N ASP A 363 14.39 20.35 25.09
CA ASP A 363 14.34 21.74 25.61
C ASP A 363 14.09 21.79 27.13
N GLY A 364 13.52 20.76 27.73
CA GLY A 364 13.31 20.58 29.16
C GLY A 364 14.51 20.02 29.92
N LEU A 365 15.52 19.47 29.24
CA LEU A 365 16.70 18.90 29.91
C LEU A 365 17.51 19.99 30.67
N PRO A 366 17.84 19.79 31.96
CA PRO A 366 18.56 20.74 32.76
C PRO A 366 20.08 20.75 32.51
N LEU A 367 20.46 20.69 31.23
CA LEU A 367 21.86 20.70 30.81
C LEU A 367 22.43 22.14 30.84
N ARG A 368 23.70 22.30 31.27
CA ARG A 368 24.37 23.59 31.40
C ARG A 368 25.61 23.68 30.51
N GLY A 369 26.09 24.91 30.24
CA GLY A 369 27.33 25.15 29.51
C GLY A 369 27.25 24.66 28.04
N LYS A 370 28.35 24.02 27.59
CA LYS A 370 28.43 23.49 26.20
C LYS A 370 27.40 22.41 25.89
N LEU A 371 27.04 21.59 26.85
CA LEU A 371 26.07 20.48 26.71
C LEU A 371 24.66 20.99 26.37
N TRP A 372 24.29 22.19 26.83
CA TRP A 372 23.01 22.79 26.49
C TRP A 372 22.81 23.00 24.97
N LYS A 373 23.90 23.29 24.24
CA LYS A 373 23.83 23.43 22.78
C LYS A 373 23.58 22.10 22.06
N TRP A 374 24.05 21.00 22.64
CA TRP A 374 23.95 19.67 22.05
C TRP A 374 22.71 18.86 22.48
N ARG A 375 21.86 19.38 23.40
CA ARG A 375 20.73 18.65 23.97
C ARG A 375 19.78 18.04 22.95
N ARG A 376 19.46 18.77 21.86
CA ARG A 376 18.59 18.26 20.78
C ARG A 376 19.28 17.15 19.99
N GLY A 377 20.57 17.29 19.71
CA GLY A 377 21.38 16.25 19.09
C GLY A 377 21.46 14.99 19.96
N LEU A 378 21.66 15.17 21.28
CA LEU A 378 21.69 14.05 22.23
C LEU A 378 20.37 13.28 22.24
N VAL A 379 19.23 13.96 22.34
CA VAL A 379 17.91 13.31 22.29
C VAL A 379 17.69 12.61 20.96
N ALA A 380 18.11 13.21 19.85
CA ALA A 380 18.00 12.60 18.53
C ALA A 380 18.85 11.34 18.39
N VAL A 381 20.09 11.35 18.92
CA VAL A 381 20.97 10.17 18.92
C VAL A 381 20.40 9.05 19.80
N VAL A 382 19.97 9.38 21.03
CA VAL A 382 19.37 8.39 21.94
C VAL A 382 18.10 7.79 21.30
N ALA A 383 17.21 8.63 20.75
CA ALA A 383 16.03 8.15 20.06
C ALA A 383 16.38 7.28 18.84
N GLY A 384 17.42 7.63 18.09
CA GLY A 384 17.91 6.82 16.97
C GLY A 384 18.47 5.46 17.41
N VAL A 385 19.21 5.40 18.51
CA VAL A 385 19.72 4.14 19.10
C VAL A 385 18.57 3.27 19.58
N VAL A 386 17.60 3.85 20.30
CA VAL A 386 16.41 3.13 20.76
C VAL A 386 15.62 2.59 19.58
N PHE A 387 15.40 3.41 18.54
CA PHE A 387 14.73 3.01 17.32
C PHE A 387 15.44 1.83 16.64
N ALA A 388 16.77 1.91 16.52
CA ALA A 388 17.56 0.85 15.92
C ALA A 388 17.53 -0.45 16.73
N ALA A 389 17.43 -0.35 18.05
CA ALA A 389 17.42 -1.52 18.94
C ALA A 389 16.03 -2.17 19.07
N GLU A 390 14.95 -1.38 19.07
CA GLU A 390 13.60 -1.89 19.35
C GLU A 390 12.77 -2.12 18.09
N THR A 391 12.98 -1.35 17.03
CA THR A 391 12.01 -1.23 15.95
C THR A 391 12.62 -1.48 14.57
N PHE A 392 13.81 -0.93 14.28
CA PHE A 392 14.35 -0.96 12.93
C PHE A 392 14.65 -2.39 12.49
N ALA A 393 14.01 -2.79 11.39
CA ALA A 393 14.28 -4.04 10.69
C ALA A 393 14.13 -3.80 9.19
N ILE A 394 15.01 -4.41 8.41
CA ILE A 394 14.86 -4.45 6.95
C ILE A 394 14.07 -5.72 6.63
N PRO A 395 12.89 -5.62 5.98
CA PRO A 395 12.15 -6.79 5.55
C PRO A 395 12.98 -7.61 4.57
N HIS A 396 12.71 -8.90 4.47
CA HIS A 396 13.32 -9.77 3.48
C HIS A 396 12.24 -10.28 2.53
N ASP A 397 12.41 -10.00 1.24
CA ASP A 397 11.52 -10.43 0.19
C ASP A 397 12.04 -11.72 -0.47
N PRO A 398 11.35 -12.86 -0.28
CA PRO A 398 11.81 -14.15 -0.78
C PRO A 398 11.59 -14.31 -2.29
N GLN A 399 12.40 -15.18 -2.90
CA GLN A 399 12.18 -15.69 -4.26
C GLN A 399 11.45 -17.03 -4.19
N TYR A 400 10.45 -17.20 -5.05
CA TYR A 400 9.60 -18.38 -5.08
C TYR A 400 9.90 -19.33 -6.23
N GLY A 401 10.64 -18.88 -7.26
CA GLY A 401 11.01 -19.67 -8.44
C GLY A 401 10.06 -19.51 -9.64
N TYR A 402 9.07 -18.63 -9.56
CA TYR A 402 8.14 -18.38 -10.66
C TYR A 402 8.77 -17.56 -11.80
N VAL A 403 9.82 -16.76 -11.52
CA VAL A 403 10.61 -16.09 -12.56
C VAL A 403 11.21 -17.11 -13.53
N GLN A 404 11.81 -18.17 -12.99
CA GLN A 404 12.43 -19.24 -13.80
C GLN A 404 11.37 -20.02 -14.57
N ALA A 405 10.24 -20.33 -13.92
CA ALA A 405 9.12 -21.03 -14.56
C ALA A 405 8.52 -20.19 -15.72
N ALA A 406 8.30 -18.89 -15.51
CA ALA A 406 7.80 -18.00 -16.54
C ALA A 406 8.80 -17.82 -17.69
N SER A 407 10.10 -17.72 -17.40
CA SER A 407 11.17 -17.65 -18.40
C SER A 407 11.23 -18.93 -19.26
N PHE A 408 11.03 -20.11 -18.64
CA PHE A 408 10.94 -21.36 -19.35
C PHE A 408 9.73 -21.37 -20.30
N ILE A 409 8.55 -20.99 -19.81
CA ILE A 409 7.33 -20.90 -20.63
C ILE A 409 7.53 -19.96 -21.83
N HIS A 410 8.10 -18.78 -21.58
CA HIS A 410 8.34 -17.79 -22.63
C HIS A 410 9.35 -18.25 -23.69
N SER A 411 10.40 -18.97 -23.30
CA SER A 411 11.49 -19.39 -24.19
C SER A 411 11.14 -20.61 -25.05
N HIS A 412 10.09 -21.37 -24.72
CA HIS A 412 9.72 -22.59 -25.41
C HIS A 412 8.50 -22.38 -26.33
N PRO A 413 8.66 -22.46 -27.67
CA PRO A 413 7.59 -22.19 -28.64
C PRO A 413 6.33 -23.03 -28.46
N GLU A 414 6.44 -24.20 -27.86
CA GLU A 414 5.33 -25.13 -27.63
C GLU A 414 4.25 -24.59 -26.69
N PHE A 415 4.57 -23.57 -25.88
CA PHE A 415 3.61 -22.91 -25.02
C PHE A 415 2.77 -21.82 -25.73
N ARG A 416 3.15 -21.42 -26.96
CA ARG A 416 2.40 -20.39 -27.70
C ARG A 416 1.00 -20.87 -28.04
N GLY A 417 0.00 -20.09 -27.64
CA GLY A 417 -1.41 -20.43 -27.80
C GLY A 417 -1.91 -21.53 -26.87
N ALA A 418 -1.07 -22.00 -25.93
CA ALA A 418 -1.42 -23.10 -25.05
C ALA A 418 -2.26 -22.63 -23.85
N ALA A 419 -3.06 -23.57 -23.33
CA ALA A 419 -3.73 -23.45 -22.04
C ALA A 419 -2.89 -24.14 -20.95
N ILE A 420 -2.53 -23.36 -19.93
CA ILE A 420 -1.69 -23.78 -18.79
C ILE A 420 -2.51 -23.74 -17.52
N LEU A 421 -2.69 -24.88 -16.85
CA LEU A 421 -3.27 -24.92 -15.50
C LEU A 421 -2.18 -24.55 -14.49
N SER A 422 -2.42 -23.50 -13.69
CA SER A 422 -1.59 -23.14 -12.54
C SER A 422 -2.26 -23.60 -11.26
N SER A 423 -1.58 -24.40 -10.46
CA SER A 423 -2.08 -24.89 -9.17
C SER A 423 -1.07 -24.61 -8.06
N SER A 424 -1.49 -23.85 -7.08
CA SER A 424 -0.72 -23.45 -5.91
C SER A 424 -1.68 -22.89 -4.84
N ASN A 425 -1.13 -22.17 -3.83
CA ASN A 425 -1.94 -21.31 -2.98
C ASN A 425 -2.39 -20.04 -3.74
N SER A 426 -3.12 -19.16 -3.04
CA SER A 426 -3.62 -17.90 -3.62
C SER A 426 -2.52 -16.96 -4.12
N ILE A 427 -1.31 -17.05 -3.56
CA ILE A 427 -0.13 -16.25 -3.94
C ILE A 427 0.48 -16.83 -5.22
N GLY A 428 0.84 -18.13 -5.20
CA GLY A 428 1.59 -18.77 -6.29
C GLY A 428 0.89 -18.79 -7.64
N GLU A 429 -0.45 -19.01 -7.68
CA GLU A 429 -1.21 -18.88 -8.93
C GLU A 429 -1.13 -17.46 -9.50
N GLY A 430 -1.17 -16.45 -8.60
CA GLY A 430 -1.01 -15.05 -8.99
C GLY A 430 0.37 -14.75 -9.52
N LEU A 431 1.41 -15.29 -8.87
CA LEU A 431 2.81 -15.11 -9.27
C LEU A 431 3.06 -15.63 -10.69
N LEU A 432 2.60 -16.83 -11.01
CA LEU A 432 2.75 -17.33 -12.38
C LEU A 432 2.11 -16.39 -13.40
N VAL A 433 0.90 -15.90 -13.11
CA VAL A 433 0.21 -14.97 -14.02
C VAL A 433 1.01 -13.68 -14.19
N SER A 434 1.49 -13.07 -13.10
CA SER A 434 2.22 -11.79 -13.18
C SER A 434 3.58 -11.94 -13.85
N GLU A 435 4.31 -13.03 -13.58
CA GLU A 435 5.62 -13.26 -14.18
C GLU A 435 5.54 -13.55 -15.69
N VAL A 436 4.55 -14.34 -16.11
CA VAL A 436 4.30 -14.58 -17.53
C VAL A 436 3.84 -13.29 -18.22
N ALA A 437 2.91 -12.54 -17.61
CA ALA A 437 2.43 -11.28 -18.16
C ALA A 437 3.53 -10.22 -18.25
N MET A 438 4.54 -10.25 -17.36
CA MET A 438 5.69 -9.34 -17.42
C MET A 438 6.56 -9.60 -18.67
N LEU A 439 6.74 -10.87 -19.02
CA LEU A 439 7.51 -11.27 -20.20
C LEU A 439 6.69 -11.14 -21.49
N GLU A 440 5.38 -11.38 -21.41
CA GLU A 440 4.44 -11.33 -22.54
C GLU A 440 3.26 -10.39 -22.22
N PRO A 441 3.45 -9.07 -22.27
CA PRO A 441 2.39 -8.10 -21.94
C PRO A 441 1.16 -8.20 -22.83
N ARG A 442 1.35 -8.65 -24.07
CA ARG A 442 0.27 -9.05 -24.99
C ARG A 442 0.08 -10.55 -24.89
N PRO A 443 -1.09 -11.02 -24.40
CA PRO A 443 -1.28 -12.43 -24.11
C PRO A 443 -1.08 -13.33 -25.32
N ASN A 444 -0.22 -14.33 -25.16
CA ASN A 444 0.04 -15.38 -26.15
C ASN A 444 -0.17 -16.78 -25.56
N VAL A 445 -0.42 -16.87 -24.26
CA VAL A 445 -0.79 -18.07 -23.51
C VAL A 445 -2.07 -17.80 -22.73
N THR A 446 -2.80 -18.86 -22.39
CA THR A 446 -3.96 -18.76 -21.51
C THR A 446 -3.63 -19.47 -20.20
N ILE A 447 -3.59 -18.71 -19.09
CA ILE A 447 -3.38 -19.31 -17.78
C ILE A 447 -4.74 -19.57 -17.14
N VAL A 448 -4.95 -20.80 -16.72
CA VAL A 448 -6.16 -21.23 -15.99
C VAL A 448 -5.77 -21.45 -14.54
N ARG A 449 -6.46 -20.81 -13.62
CA ARG A 449 -6.19 -20.97 -12.18
C ARG A 449 -6.93 -22.19 -11.64
N ALA A 450 -6.24 -23.09 -10.97
CA ALA A 450 -6.84 -24.28 -10.36
C ALA A 450 -7.88 -23.92 -9.30
N THR A 451 -7.67 -22.81 -8.56
CA THR A 451 -8.66 -22.26 -7.62
C THR A 451 -9.98 -21.83 -8.28
N LYS A 452 -10.05 -21.73 -9.60
CA LYS A 452 -11.26 -21.40 -10.37
C LYS A 452 -11.77 -22.55 -11.23
N ALA A 453 -10.87 -23.46 -11.67
CA ALA A 453 -11.23 -24.61 -12.49
C ALA A 453 -11.57 -25.85 -11.66
N LEU A 454 -10.79 -26.13 -10.62
CA LEU A 454 -10.95 -27.33 -9.77
C LEU A 454 -11.73 -27.05 -8.48
N ALA A 455 -11.99 -25.78 -8.16
CA ALA A 455 -12.70 -25.36 -6.97
C ALA A 455 -13.56 -24.11 -7.20
N ARG A 456 -14.45 -23.85 -6.27
CA ARG A 456 -15.14 -22.57 -6.07
C ARG A 456 -14.75 -22.02 -4.71
N MET A 457 -14.48 -20.73 -4.64
CA MET A 457 -14.21 -20.02 -3.41
C MET A 457 -14.51 -18.53 -3.59
N ASN A 458 -14.78 -17.84 -2.50
CA ASN A 458 -14.89 -16.40 -2.48
C ASN A 458 -13.53 -15.75 -2.77
N TRP A 459 -13.54 -14.45 -3.01
CA TRP A 459 -12.32 -13.67 -3.31
C TRP A 459 -11.29 -13.73 -2.17
N ASP A 460 -11.73 -13.77 -0.93
CA ASP A 460 -10.92 -13.90 0.30
C ASP A 460 -10.47 -15.34 0.63
N GLY A 461 -10.77 -16.31 -0.25
CA GLY A 461 -10.47 -17.72 -0.03
C GLY A 461 -11.46 -18.45 0.88
N SER A 462 -12.49 -17.77 1.39
CA SER A 462 -13.56 -18.39 2.18
C SER A 462 -14.53 -19.19 1.31
N SER A 463 -15.41 -19.96 1.94
CA SER A 463 -16.45 -20.78 1.26
C SER A 463 -15.88 -21.73 0.21
N TYR A 464 -14.70 -22.30 0.49
CA TYR A 464 -14.05 -23.25 -0.41
C TYR A 464 -14.92 -24.47 -0.66
N GLN A 465 -15.12 -24.82 -1.93
CA GLN A 465 -15.80 -26.02 -2.39
C GLN A 465 -15.00 -26.67 -3.51
N SER A 466 -14.56 -27.92 -3.35
CA SER A 466 -13.95 -28.68 -4.45
C SER A 466 -14.99 -29.04 -5.52
N LEU A 467 -14.62 -28.86 -6.78
CA LEU A 467 -15.44 -29.29 -7.93
C LEU A 467 -15.02 -30.66 -8.45
N VAL A 468 -13.92 -31.22 -7.93
CA VAL A 468 -13.37 -32.54 -8.27
C VAL A 468 -13.20 -33.35 -7.00
N SER A 469 -13.47 -34.67 -7.10
CA SER A 469 -13.40 -35.58 -5.97
C SER A 469 -12.48 -36.78 -6.20
N SER A 470 -12.08 -37.01 -7.46
CA SER A 470 -11.23 -38.13 -7.84
C SER A 470 -10.18 -37.75 -8.90
N PRO A 471 -9.08 -38.51 -9.04
CA PRO A 471 -8.14 -38.37 -10.14
C PRO A 471 -8.80 -38.39 -11.52
N LYS A 472 -9.84 -39.20 -11.71
CA LYS A 472 -10.59 -39.30 -12.95
C LYS A 472 -11.30 -37.99 -13.29
N ASP A 473 -11.90 -37.33 -12.29
CA ASP A 473 -12.56 -36.02 -12.48
C ASP A 473 -11.56 -34.99 -12.94
N VAL A 474 -10.36 -34.98 -12.33
CA VAL A 474 -9.25 -34.07 -12.73
C VAL A 474 -8.85 -34.31 -14.18
N LEU A 475 -8.58 -35.56 -14.59
CA LEU A 475 -8.21 -35.88 -15.97
C LEU A 475 -9.31 -35.49 -16.97
N THR A 476 -10.57 -35.74 -16.62
CA THR A 476 -11.73 -35.35 -17.44
C THR A 476 -11.79 -33.84 -17.63
N LEU A 477 -11.57 -33.09 -16.56
CA LEU A 477 -11.57 -31.61 -16.60
C LEU A 477 -10.41 -31.08 -17.43
N LEU A 478 -9.19 -31.59 -17.23
CA LEU A 478 -8.02 -31.18 -18.01
C LEU A 478 -8.25 -31.42 -19.51
N SER A 479 -8.84 -32.55 -19.87
CA SER A 479 -9.16 -32.89 -21.28
C SER A 479 -10.28 -32.01 -21.84
N ARG A 480 -11.37 -31.79 -21.06
CA ARG A 480 -12.50 -30.93 -21.45
C ARG A 480 -12.07 -29.50 -21.71
N ASP A 481 -11.25 -28.94 -20.81
CA ASP A 481 -10.81 -27.56 -20.86
C ASP A 481 -9.54 -27.38 -21.74
N ARG A 482 -9.14 -28.44 -22.46
CA ARG A 482 -8.01 -28.48 -23.39
C ARG A 482 -6.71 -27.99 -22.75
N ILE A 483 -6.48 -28.31 -21.48
CA ILE A 483 -5.24 -27.99 -20.79
C ILE A 483 -4.11 -28.81 -21.42
N GLN A 484 -3.03 -28.14 -21.80
CA GLN A 484 -1.86 -28.76 -22.43
C GLN A 484 -0.69 -28.86 -21.47
N PHE A 485 -0.61 -27.94 -20.52
CA PHE A 485 0.46 -27.91 -19.52
C PHE A 485 -0.10 -27.69 -18.13
N VAL A 486 0.59 -28.22 -17.13
CA VAL A 486 0.28 -28.05 -15.72
C VAL A 486 1.51 -27.51 -15.02
N VAL A 487 1.37 -26.37 -14.36
CA VAL A 487 2.37 -25.80 -13.45
C VAL A 487 1.86 -25.98 -12.03
N ILE A 488 2.58 -26.74 -11.23
CA ILE A 488 2.16 -27.06 -9.88
C ILE A 488 3.27 -26.76 -8.88
N ASP A 489 2.89 -26.11 -7.79
CA ASP A 489 3.76 -25.85 -6.65
C ASP A 489 3.59 -26.97 -5.62
N GLY A 490 4.67 -27.66 -5.35
CA GLY A 490 4.71 -28.80 -4.42
C GLY A 490 5.07 -28.43 -2.98
N ARG A 491 5.08 -27.14 -2.62
CA ARG A 491 5.36 -26.73 -1.25
C ARG A 491 4.27 -27.21 -0.29
N PRO A 492 4.62 -27.67 0.91
CA PRO A 492 3.66 -27.77 1.98
C PRO A 492 3.24 -26.37 2.41
N PHE A 493 1.99 -26.02 2.21
CA PHE A 493 1.41 -24.77 2.69
C PHE A 493 0.64 -25.00 3.99
N ASP A 494 0.67 -24.03 4.91
CA ASP A 494 -0.13 -24.08 6.15
C ASP A 494 -1.64 -24.21 5.86
N LYS A 495 -2.06 -23.74 4.69
CA LYS A 495 -3.41 -23.89 4.14
C LYS A 495 -3.33 -24.46 2.72
N GLU A 496 -3.05 -25.75 2.62
CA GLU A 496 -3.06 -26.44 1.32
C GLU A 496 -4.50 -26.66 0.86
N PHE A 497 -4.80 -26.22 -0.37
CA PHE A 497 -6.11 -26.47 -0.94
C PHE A 497 -6.25 -27.95 -1.33
N PRO A 498 -7.38 -28.61 -0.98
CA PRO A 498 -7.61 -30.03 -1.30
C PRO A 498 -7.44 -30.36 -2.77
N HIS A 499 -7.82 -29.47 -3.69
CA HIS A 499 -7.64 -29.69 -5.13
C HIS A 499 -6.17 -29.75 -5.55
N ASN A 500 -5.25 -28.99 -4.89
CA ASN A 500 -3.83 -29.06 -5.17
C ASN A 500 -3.26 -30.42 -4.83
N LYS A 501 -3.62 -30.95 -3.65
CA LYS A 501 -3.25 -32.30 -3.21
C LYS A 501 -3.79 -33.37 -4.15
N LEU A 502 -5.07 -33.26 -4.56
CA LEU A 502 -5.68 -34.19 -5.49
C LEU A 502 -5.00 -34.16 -6.87
N LEU A 503 -4.62 -32.97 -7.36
CA LEU A 503 -3.88 -32.82 -8.61
C LEU A 503 -2.50 -33.49 -8.53
N LEU A 504 -1.77 -33.32 -7.42
CA LEU A 504 -0.50 -34.02 -7.18
C LEU A 504 -0.67 -35.53 -7.18
N GLN A 505 -1.67 -36.05 -6.48
CA GLN A 505 -2.00 -37.48 -6.48
C GLN A 505 -2.35 -37.98 -7.89
N THR A 506 -3.09 -37.17 -8.66
CA THR A 506 -3.47 -37.51 -10.04
C THR A 506 -2.23 -37.63 -10.92
N ILE A 507 -1.29 -36.70 -10.82
CA ILE A 507 -0.03 -36.71 -11.57
C ILE A 507 0.79 -37.95 -11.22
N ASP A 508 0.95 -38.24 -9.93
CA ASP A 508 1.75 -39.38 -9.45
C ASP A 508 1.13 -40.74 -9.84
N SER A 509 -0.20 -40.84 -9.84
CA SER A 509 -0.93 -42.07 -10.18
C SER A 509 -1.07 -42.30 -11.70
N ASN A 510 -0.92 -41.26 -12.51
CA ASN A 510 -1.16 -41.33 -13.95
C ASN A 510 0.03 -40.78 -14.77
N ARG A 511 1.23 -41.25 -14.44
CA ARG A 511 2.50 -40.76 -15.04
C ARG A 511 2.58 -40.86 -16.56
N SER A 512 1.81 -41.76 -17.19
CA SER A 512 1.72 -41.87 -18.65
C SER A 512 1.10 -40.62 -19.30
N HIS A 513 0.21 -39.92 -18.59
CA HIS A 513 -0.42 -38.69 -19.05
C HIS A 513 0.39 -37.42 -18.74
N PHE A 514 1.40 -37.49 -17.86
CA PHE A 514 2.15 -36.32 -17.43
C PHE A 514 3.66 -36.50 -17.66
N GLN A 515 4.20 -35.72 -18.59
CA GLN A 515 5.62 -35.65 -18.85
C GLN A 515 6.21 -34.45 -18.09
N LEU A 516 7.11 -34.68 -17.12
CA LEU A 516 7.85 -33.62 -16.45
C LEU A 516 8.79 -32.92 -17.45
N LEU A 517 8.69 -31.61 -17.58
CA LEU A 517 9.52 -30.79 -18.47
C LEU A 517 10.61 -30.05 -17.69
N ALA A 518 10.25 -29.47 -16.54
CA ALA A 518 11.19 -28.69 -15.74
C ALA A 518 10.79 -28.67 -14.25
N THR A 519 11.78 -28.39 -13.39
CA THR A 519 11.58 -28.18 -11.94
C THR A 519 12.42 -27.00 -11.52
N TYR A 520 11.82 -26.09 -10.73
CA TYR A 520 12.47 -24.90 -10.20
C TYR A 520 12.22 -24.80 -8.69
N SER A 521 13.16 -24.20 -7.98
CA SER A 521 13.04 -23.90 -6.54
C SER A 521 13.37 -22.45 -6.29
N GLY A 522 12.71 -21.85 -5.27
CA GLY A 522 13.03 -20.53 -4.76
C GLY A 522 14.08 -20.63 -3.62
N ASP A 523 14.13 -19.56 -2.80
CA ASP A 523 15.00 -19.48 -1.62
C ASP A 523 14.65 -20.53 -0.56
N ASP A 524 13.40 -20.93 -0.49
CA ASP A 524 12.92 -22.02 0.32
C ASP A 524 13.31 -23.36 -0.35
N ARG A 525 14.16 -24.15 0.32
CA ARG A 525 14.62 -25.46 -0.15
C ARG A 525 13.49 -26.48 -0.41
N PHE A 526 12.31 -26.23 0.11
CA PHE A 526 11.11 -27.06 -0.07
C PHE A 526 10.22 -26.57 -1.22
N ALA A 527 10.49 -25.38 -1.78
CA ALA A 527 9.72 -24.83 -2.88
C ALA A 527 10.11 -25.52 -4.18
N THR A 528 9.22 -26.33 -4.73
CA THR A 528 9.43 -26.99 -6.01
C THR A 528 8.27 -26.68 -6.95
N ILE A 529 8.53 -25.83 -7.93
CA ILE A 529 7.60 -25.57 -9.03
C ILE A 529 7.92 -26.57 -10.13
N ARG A 530 6.95 -27.42 -10.48
CA ARG A 530 7.08 -28.44 -11.50
C ARG A 530 6.20 -28.10 -12.69
N ILE A 531 6.74 -28.23 -13.88
CA ILE A 531 6.05 -27.98 -15.15
C ILE A 531 5.88 -29.33 -15.86
N PHE A 532 4.65 -29.71 -16.13
CA PHE A 532 4.31 -30.95 -16.83
C PHE A 532 3.62 -30.63 -18.16
N ARG A 533 3.91 -31.44 -19.18
CA ARG A 533 3.06 -31.56 -20.37
C ARG A 533 1.99 -32.61 -20.07
N PHE A 534 0.74 -32.25 -20.28
CA PHE A 534 -0.39 -33.17 -20.19
C PHE A 534 -0.72 -33.74 -21.57
N ARG A 535 -0.91 -35.05 -21.62
CA ARG A 535 -1.37 -35.83 -22.81
C ARG A 535 -2.62 -36.57 -22.39
N PRO A 536 -3.80 -36.25 -23.00
CA PRO A 536 -5.07 -36.91 -22.70
C PRO A 536 -5.07 -38.42 -22.90
#